data_20371d5e1cf77518e162678013bf06b3
#
_entry.id   20371d5e1cf77518e162678013bf06b3
#
_cell.length_a   1.000
_cell.length_b   1.000
_cell.length_c   1.000
_cell.angle_alpha   90.00
_cell.angle_beta   90.00
_cell.angle_gamma   90.00
#
_symmetry.space_group_name_H-M   'P 1'
#
loop_
_entity.id
_entity.type
_entity.pdbx_description
1 polymer ?
#
loop_
_entity_poly.entity_id
_entity_poly.type
_entity_poly.pdbx_seq_one_letter_code
_entity_poly.pdbx_strand_id
1 'polypeptide(L)'
;IGDYVLTGGELGALVIIDAVARLIPGVLGSGESPLDESFSSGLLEYPQYTRPREFEGREVPEVLLSGNHAQIQRWRREQALAITLARRPELLESMEFGKKERAYIESLAAVEEKFLEADGTNE
;
A
#
# COMPACT_ATOMS: atom_id res chain seq x y z
N ILE A 1 -2.61 16.30 -10.68
CA ILE A 1 -1.66 15.16 -10.64
C ILE A 1 -0.78 15.27 -9.40
N GLY A 2 -0.49 16.46 -8.90
CA GLY A 2 0.34 16.71 -7.70
C GLY A 2 0.71 18.18 -7.57
N ASP A 3 1.19 18.55 -6.37
CA ASP A 3 1.60 19.91 -6.03
C ASP A 3 3.09 20.16 -6.44
N TYR A 4 3.34 20.10 -7.74
CA TYR A 4 4.66 20.36 -8.30
C TYR A 4 4.55 21.08 -9.65
N VAL A 5 5.63 21.79 -10.04
CA VAL A 5 5.73 22.48 -11.32
C VAL A 5 6.58 21.66 -12.27
N LEU A 6 6.06 21.39 -13.46
CA LEU A 6 6.77 20.69 -14.53
C LEU A 6 7.22 21.70 -15.60
N THR A 7 8.35 21.42 -16.25
CA THR A 7 8.89 22.25 -17.35
C THR A 7 8.04 22.22 -18.62
N GLY A 8 7.20 21.17 -18.77
CA GLY A 8 6.28 20.98 -19.89
C GLY A 8 5.15 20.02 -19.53
N GLY A 9 4.18 19.86 -20.42
CA GLY A 9 3.01 18.99 -20.22
C GLY A 9 3.25 17.50 -20.50
N GLU A 10 4.41 17.15 -21.07
CA GLU A 10 4.68 15.81 -21.59
C GLU A 10 4.66 14.74 -20.50
N LEU A 11 5.31 15.00 -19.37
CA LEU A 11 5.35 14.07 -18.24
C LEU A 11 3.97 13.91 -17.60
N GLY A 12 3.23 15.02 -17.44
CA GLY A 12 1.86 15.00 -16.95
C GLY A 12 0.94 14.19 -17.88
N ALA A 13 1.07 14.36 -19.19
CA ALA A 13 0.32 13.60 -20.17
C ALA A 13 0.65 12.10 -20.11
N LEU A 14 1.92 11.72 -19.96
CA LEU A 14 2.32 10.32 -19.81
C LEU A 14 1.72 9.68 -18.55
N VAL A 15 1.71 10.39 -17.42
CA VAL A 15 1.07 9.89 -16.18
C VAL A 15 -0.42 9.66 -16.38
N ILE A 16 -1.12 10.59 -17.04
CA ILE A 16 -2.56 10.44 -17.33
C ILE A 16 -2.81 9.27 -18.28
N ILE A 17 -2.01 9.15 -19.33
CA ILE A 17 -2.14 8.05 -20.31
C ILE A 17 -1.92 6.70 -19.61
N ASP A 18 -0.87 6.56 -18.82
CA ASP A 18 -0.59 5.32 -18.08
C ASP A 18 -1.75 4.97 -17.13
N ALA A 19 -2.18 5.93 -16.32
CA ALA A 19 -3.28 5.73 -15.38
C ALA A 19 -4.59 5.33 -16.06
N VAL A 20 -4.95 5.97 -17.18
CA VAL A 20 -6.20 5.68 -17.91
C VAL A 20 -6.09 4.38 -18.71
N ALA A 21 -4.94 4.12 -19.33
CA ALA A 21 -4.74 2.92 -20.14
C ALA A 21 -4.90 1.63 -19.32
N ARG A 22 -4.51 1.66 -18.04
CA ARG A 22 -4.67 0.52 -17.11
C ARG A 22 -6.12 0.15 -16.82
N LEU A 23 -7.06 1.09 -17.00
CA LEU A 23 -8.49 0.85 -16.82
C LEU A 23 -9.13 0.20 -18.06
N ILE A 24 -8.44 0.15 -19.20
CA ILE A 24 -8.95 -0.43 -20.43
C ILE A 24 -8.74 -1.95 -20.40
N PRO A 25 -9.79 -2.76 -20.56
CA PRO A 25 -9.67 -4.22 -20.59
C PRO A 25 -8.66 -4.71 -21.63
N GLY A 26 -7.76 -5.61 -21.23
CA GLY A 26 -6.77 -6.24 -22.11
C GLY A 26 -5.49 -5.41 -22.34
N VAL A 27 -5.36 -4.22 -21.81
CA VAL A 27 -4.11 -3.43 -21.90
C VAL A 27 -3.04 -4.01 -20.99
N LEU A 28 -3.40 -4.43 -19.77
CA LEU A 28 -2.50 -5.15 -18.88
C LEU A 28 -2.61 -6.65 -19.14
N GLY A 29 -1.46 -7.34 -19.16
CA GLY A 29 -1.37 -8.74 -19.54
C GLY A 29 -2.00 -9.73 -18.55
N SER A 30 -2.35 -9.31 -17.34
CA SER A 30 -3.11 -10.08 -16.35
C SER A 30 -4.35 -9.30 -15.94
N GLY A 31 -5.53 -9.93 -16.07
CA GLY A 31 -6.80 -9.31 -15.69
C GLY A 31 -6.98 -9.05 -14.19
N GLU A 32 -6.10 -9.61 -13.36
CA GLU A 32 -6.11 -9.46 -11.90
C GLU A 32 -5.27 -8.26 -11.41
N SER A 33 -4.31 -7.79 -12.22
CA SER A 33 -3.39 -6.71 -11.84
C SER A 33 -4.10 -5.38 -11.51
N PRO A 34 -5.12 -4.93 -12.27
CA PRO A 34 -5.85 -3.70 -11.93
C PRO A 34 -6.74 -3.82 -10.69
N LEU A 35 -7.15 -5.05 -10.33
CA LEU A 35 -8.01 -5.28 -9.16
C LEU A 35 -7.23 -5.23 -7.84
N ASP A 36 -5.93 -5.50 -7.90
CA ASP A 36 -5.02 -5.43 -6.74
C ASP A 36 -4.47 -4.02 -6.49
N GLU A 37 -4.74 -3.06 -7.38
CA GLU A 37 -4.23 -1.70 -7.27
C GLU A 37 -4.98 -0.87 -6.21
N SER A 38 -4.27 0.10 -5.62
CA SER A 38 -4.67 0.90 -4.48
C SER A 38 -6.08 1.49 -4.57
N PHE A 39 -6.47 2.00 -5.73
CA PHE A 39 -7.77 2.65 -5.87
C PHE A 39 -8.92 1.69 -6.15
N SER A 40 -8.65 0.47 -6.64
CA SER A 40 -9.69 -0.54 -6.87
C SER A 40 -10.11 -1.23 -5.57
N SER A 41 -9.18 -1.39 -4.62
CA SER A 41 -9.43 -2.01 -3.31
C SER A 41 -9.80 -1.00 -2.21
N GLY A 42 -9.70 0.31 -2.48
CA GLY A 42 -9.87 1.38 -1.49
C GLY A 42 -8.70 1.53 -0.51
N LEU A 43 -7.69 0.67 -0.59
CA LEU A 43 -6.47 0.73 0.22
C LEU A 43 -5.27 1.13 -0.63
N LEU A 44 -4.25 1.68 0.00
CA LEU A 44 -2.94 1.82 -0.63
C LEU A 44 -2.31 0.45 -0.84
N GLU A 45 -1.52 0.34 -1.89
CA GLU A 45 -0.86 -0.92 -2.25
C GLU A 45 0.19 -1.32 -1.22
N TYR A 46 0.26 -2.62 -0.95
CA TYR A 46 1.29 -3.21 -0.11
C TYR A 46 2.68 -3.13 -0.77
N PRO A 47 3.80 -3.24 -0.01
CA PRO A 47 5.15 -3.15 -0.56
C PRO A 47 5.43 -4.25 -1.58
N GLN A 48 5.88 -3.85 -2.76
CA GLN A 48 6.34 -4.76 -3.81
C GLN A 48 7.84 -5.01 -3.68
N TYR A 49 8.25 -6.26 -3.84
CA TYR A 49 9.65 -6.67 -3.74
C TYR A 49 10.13 -7.26 -5.06
N THR A 50 11.39 -6.97 -5.40
CA THR A 50 12.08 -7.48 -6.59
C THR A 50 13.34 -8.24 -6.20
N ARG A 51 14.00 -8.84 -7.19
CA ARG A 51 15.32 -9.48 -7.00
C ARG A 51 16.43 -8.43 -6.86
N PRO A 52 17.51 -8.74 -6.13
CA PRO A 52 17.82 -9.97 -5.39
C PRO A 52 17.02 -10.10 -4.07
N ARG A 53 17.08 -11.30 -3.42
CA ARG A 53 16.41 -11.56 -2.13
C ARG A 53 16.91 -10.63 -1.01
N GLU A 54 18.20 -10.29 -1.04
CA GLU A 54 18.86 -9.38 -0.11
C GLU A 54 19.57 -8.29 -0.90
N PHE A 55 19.39 -7.05 -0.49
CA PHE A 55 20.09 -5.92 -1.06
C PHE A 55 20.42 -4.89 0.04
N GLU A 56 21.70 -4.57 0.21
CA GLU A 56 22.20 -3.61 1.20
C GLU A 56 21.71 -3.88 2.65
N GLY A 57 21.69 -5.15 3.05
CA GLY A 57 21.25 -5.59 4.37
C GLY A 57 19.73 -5.59 4.56
N ARG A 58 18.95 -5.36 3.51
CA ARG A 58 17.48 -5.44 3.51
C ARG A 58 17.05 -6.73 2.84
N GLU A 59 16.26 -7.52 3.53
CA GLU A 59 15.76 -8.79 3.03
C GLU A 59 14.30 -8.72 2.63
N VAL A 60 13.92 -9.53 1.63
CA VAL A 60 12.51 -9.80 1.32
C VAL A 60 11.88 -10.59 2.47
N PRO A 61 10.71 -10.19 2.99
CA PRO A 61 10.03 -10.91 4.06
C PRO A 61 9.85 -12.40 3.76
N GLU A 62 10.21 -13.26 4.70
CA GLU A 62 10.18 -14.72 4.52
C GLU A 62 8.80 -15.26 4.13
N VAL A 63 7.73 -14.63 4.61
CA VAL A 63 6.35 -15.00 4.26
C VAL A 63 6.12 -14.99 2.75
N LEU A 64 6.74 -14.04 2.02
CA LEU A 64 6.63 -13.94 0.56
C LEU A 64 7.37 -15.05 -0.19
N LEU A 65 8.33 -15.70 0.48
CA LEU A 65 9.13 -16.79 -0.05
C LEU A 65 8.59 -18.17 0.36
N SER A 66 7.60 -18.22 1.27
CA SER A 66 7.09 -19.46 1.86
C SER A 66 6.29 -20.34 0.89
N GLY A 67 5.81 -19.79 -0.23
CA GLY A 67 4.87 -20.48 -1.13
C GLY A 67 3.45 -20.68 -0.55
N ASN A 68 3.21 -20.25 0.70
CA ASN A 68 1.89 -20.34 1.33
C ASN A 68 1.02 -19.15 0.91
N HIS A 69 0.22 -19.34 -0.15
CA HIS A 69 -0.61 -18.29 -0.72
C HIS A 69 -1.55 -17.63 0.30
N ALA A 70 -2.13 -18.39 1.23
CA ALA A 70 -3.02 -17.84 2.23
C ALA A 70 -2.30 -16.90 3.21
N GLN A 71 -1.08 -17.26 3.63
CA GLN A 71 -0.25 -16.40 4.48
C GLN A 71 0.24 -15.16 3.73
N ILE A 72 0.62 -15.32 2.46
CA ILE A 72 1.04 -14.21 1.59
C ILE A 72 -0.10 -13.20 1.43
N GLN A 73 -1.31 -13.65 1.12
CA GLN A 73 -2.47 -12.78 0.96
C GLN A 73 -2.83 -12.05 2.26
N ARG A 74 -2.78 -12.74 3.39
CA ARG A 74 -3.00 -12.14 4.69
C ARG A 74 -1.95 -11.06 4.98
N TRP A 75 -0.68 -11.35 4.77
CA TRP A 75 0.42 -10.40 4.96
C TRP A 75 0.25 -9.16 4.06
N ARG A 76 -0.05 -9.35 2.77
CA ARG A 76 -0.32 -8.26 1.83
C ARG A 76 -1.44 -7.35 2.32
N ARG A 77 -2.54 -7.94 2.78
CA ARG A 77 -3.68 -7.19 3.32
C ARG A 77 -3.32 -6.42 4.58
N GLU A 78 -2.57 -7.02 5.51
CA GLU A 78 -2.08 -6.37 6.73
C GLU A 78 -1.15 -5.20 6.39
N GLN A 79 -0.24 -5.35 5.42
CA GLN A 79 0.63 -4.25 4.97
C GLN A 79 -0.13 -3.12 4.28
N ALA A 80 -1.11 -3.43 3.45
CA ALA A 80 -1.96 -2.43 2.81
C ALA A 80 -2.72 -1.61 3.86
N LEU A 81 -3.30 -2.25 4.87
CA LEU A 81 -3.98 -1.57 5.98
C LEU A 81 -3.02 -0.66 6.77
N ALA A 82 -1.83 -1.16 7.10
CA ALA A 82 -0.83 -0.38 7.84
C ALA A 82 -0.38 0.86 7.07
N ILE A 83 -0.05 0.71 5.78
CA ILE A 83 0.36 1.84 4.93
C ILE A 83 -0.77 2.84 4.73
N THR A 84 -2.02 2.35 4.57
CA THR A 84 -3.17 3.24 4.41
C THR A 84 -3.43 4.01 5.69
N LEU A 85 -3.37 3.38 6.86
CA LEU A 85 -3.53 4.06 8.14
C LEU A 85 -2.49 5.17 8.32
N ALA A 86 -1.22 4.88 8.01
CA ALA A 86 -0.13 5.85 8.19
C ALA A 86 -0.14 7.01 7.18
N ARG A 87 -0.64 6.80 5.94
CA ARG A 87 -0.53 7.80 4.87
C ARG A 87 -1.84 8.44 4.46
N ARG A 88 -2.93 7.71 4.53
CA ARG A 88 -4.26 8.10 4.05
C ARG A 88 -5.36 7.52 4.94
N PRO A 89 -5.38 7.86 6.26
CA PRO A 89 -6.34 7.30 7.21
C PRO A 89 -7.80 7.54 6.81
N GLU A 90 -8.07 8.63 6.12
CA GLU A 90 -9.42 8.96 5.64
C GLU A 90 -10.01 7.91 4.69
N LEU A 91 -9.18 7.14 3.99
CA LEU A 91 -9.67 6.04 3.14
C LEU A 91 -10.28 4.90 3.95
N LEU A 92 -9.80 4.69 5.19
CA LEU A 92 -10.32 3.65 6.06
C LEU A 92 -11.70 3.99 6.64
N GLU A 93 -12.04 5.29 6.78
CA GLU A 93 -13.31 5.72 7.35
C GLU A 93 -14.53 5.28 6.53
N SER A 94 -14.35 5.17 5.21
CA SER A 94 -15.41 4.79 4.27
C SER A 94 -15.54 3.28 4.07
N MET A 95 -14.70 2.46 4.74
CA MET A 95 -14.62 1.02 4.51
C MET A 95 -15.25 0.21 5.65
N GLU A 96 -15.85 -0.91 5.29
CA GLU A 96 -16.32 -1.89 6.26
C GLU A 96 -15.25 -2.97 6.51
N PHE A 97 -14.88 -3.15 7.78
CA PHE A 97 -13.88 -4.13 8.19
C PHE A 97 -14.47 -5.26 9.02
N GLY A 98 -13.95 -6.45 8.80
CA GLY A 98 -14.20 -7.58 9.68
C GLY A 98 -13.60 -7.40 11.09
N LYS A 99 -14.08 -8.17 12.08
CA LYS A 99 -13.59 -8.07 13.48
C LYS A 99 -12.08 -8.17 13.62
N LYS A 100 -11.44 -9.04 12.82
CA LYS A 100 -9.98 -9.25 12.87
C LYS A 100 -9.20 -8.05 12.31
N GLU A 101 -9.69 -7.46 11.23
CA GLU A 101 -9.06 -6.28 10.63
C GLU A 101 -9.21 -5.05 11.52
N ARG A 102 -10.38 -4.85 12.14
CA ARG A 102 -10.59 -3.77 13.12
C ARG A 102 -9.62 -3.88 14.29
N ALA A 103 -9.50 -5.05 14.89
CA ALA A 103 -8.57 -5.28 15.99
C ALA A 103 -7.11 -5.03 15.57
N TYR A 104 -6.75 -5.36 14.33
CA TYR A 104 -5.42 -5.09 13.79
C TYR A 104 -5.18 -3.58 13.60
N ILE A 105 -6.12 -2.83 13.00
CA ILE A 105 -6.04 -1.38 12.84
C ILE A 105 -5.93 -0.69 14.20
N GLU A 106 -6.75 -1.06 15.18
CA GLU A 106 -6.71 -0.54 16.55
C GLU A 106 -5.35 -0.80 17.21
N SER A 107 -4.75 -1.98 16.98
CA SER A 107 -3.42 -2.29 17.50
C SER A 107 -2.32 -1.42 16.89
N LEU A 108 -2.42 -1.09 15.60
CA LEU A 108 -1.47 -0.20 14.93
C LEU A 108 -1.60 1.24 15.43
N ALA A 109 -2.81 1.77 15.56
CA ALA A 109 -3.07 3.11 16.06
C ALA A 109 -2.54 3.28 17.49
N ALA A 110 -2.73 2.28 18.37
CA ALA A 110 -2.19 2.30 19.73
C ALA A 110 -0.66 2.29 19.80
N VAL A 111 0.02 1.74 18.79
CA VAL A 111 1.49 1.79 18.69
C VAL A 111 1.95 3.18 18.25
N GLU A 112 1.30 3.80 17.27
CA GLU A 112 1.62 5.16 16.82
C GLU A 112 1.43 6.19 17.95
N GLU A 113 0.32 6.12 18.71
CA GLU A 113 0.09 7.01 19.85
C GLU A 113 1.22 6.91 20.89
N LYS A 114 1.68 5.71 21.23
CA LYS A 114 2.78 5.50 22.17
C LYS A 114 4.11 6.06 21.68
N PHE A 115 4.38 6.02 20.38
CA PHE A 115 5.60 6.62 19.81
C PHE A 115 5.54 8.14 19.86
N LEU A 116 4.40 8.75 19.58
CA LEU A 116 4.20 10.21 19.66
C LEU A 116 4.31 10.73 21.11
N GLU A 117 3.78 9.99 22.09
CA GLU A 117 3.90 10.33 23.52
C GLU A 117 5.35 10.20 24.01
N ALA A 118 6.12 9.24 23.51
CA ALA A 118 7.52 9.04 23.89
C ALA A 118 8.46 10.12 23.32
N ASP A 119 8.18 10.63 22.12
CA ASP A 119 8.97 11.70 21.48
C ASP A 119 8.61 13.11 22.05
N GLY A 120 7.39 13.30 22.55
CA GLY A 120 6.92 14.57 23.13
C GLY A 120 7.45 14.88 24.53
N THR A 121 8.23 14.00 25.16
CA THR A 121 8.75 14.17 26.54
C THR A 121 10.21 14.66 26.61
N ASN A 122 10.79 15.09 25.50
CA ASN A 122 12.17 15.58 25.42
C ASN A 122 12.26 17.07 24.99
N GLU A 123 11.40 17.95 25.55
CA GLU A 123 11.64 19.40 25.58
C GLU A 123 11.87 19.92 27.01
#